data_776f65cf5ee609b717181a2b091b058e
#
_entry.id   776f65cf5ee609b717181a2b091b058e
#
_cell.length_a   1.000
_cell.length_b   1.000
_cell.length_c   1.000
_cell.angle_alpha   90.00
_cell.angle_beta   90.00
_cell.angle_gamma   90.00
#
_symmetry.space_group_name_H-M   'P 1'
#
loop_
_entity.id
_entity.type
_entity.pdbx_description
1 polymer ?
#
loop_
_entity_poly.entity_id
_entity_poly.type
_entity_poly.pdbx_seq_one_letter_code
_entity_poly.pdbx_strand_id
1 'polypeptide(L)'
;SIAEIKERSSELPGIDIDTKSIRVYNKSEAMSHVIGYTGTVNTDELETYNKGKKEEDKDYYSSDETVGKAGVEKQFENYLHGDSGSKTLVVNNVGKIIDTTKTVKSGTGNNITLSIDSELQEYVYNLLEKKIAGIVLSKLTSSDSAGNDRENIMIPIKKVYYSFIGNSVIDLENLNGDKA
;
A
#
# COMPACT_ATOMS: atom_id res chain seq x y z
N SER A 1 15.75 19.14 7.08
CA SER A 1 16.33 17.77 6.98
C SER A 1 16.23 17.05 8.34
N ILE A 2 16.43 15.71 8.34
CA ILE A 2 16.40 14.91 9.60
C ILE A 2 17.43 15.43 10.62
N ALA A 3 18.63 15.82 10.16
CA ALA A 3 19.68 16.39 11.00
C ALA A 3 19.22 17.68 11.70
N GLU A 4 18.58 18.55 10.96
CA GLU A 4 18.08 19.85 11.44
C GLU A 4 16.99 19.69 12.52
N ILE A 5 16.09 18.71 12.36
CA ILE A 5 15.07 18.39 13.38
C ILE A 5 15.73 17.82 14.64
N LYS A 6 16.75 16.96 14.50
CA LYS A 6 17.49 16.41 15.62
C LYS A 6 18.28 17.47 16.40
N GLU A 7 18.90 18.42 15.72
CA GLU A 7 19.59 19.55 16.34
C GLU A 7 18.65 20.45 17.14
N ARG A 8 17.43 20.64 16.61
CA ARG A 8 16.39 21.49 17.25
C ARG A 8 15.40 20.72 18.09
N SER A 9 15.69 19.48 18.45
CA SER A 9 14.77 18.62 19.24
C SER A 9 14.40 19.24 20.60
N SER A 10 15.27 20.06 21.20
CA SER A 10 14.98 20.80 22.43
C SER A 10 13.92 21.89 22.25
N GLU A 11 13.76 22.44 21.05
CA GLU A 11 12.79 23.47 20.68
C GLU A 11 11.46 22.87 20.21
N LEU A 12 11.43 21.57 19.92
CA LEU A 12 10.31 20.84 19.34
C LEU A 12 9.84 19.71 20.27
N PRO A 13 9.29 20.07 21.46
CA PRO A 13 8.81 19.05 22.40
C PRO A 13 7.67 18.22 21.79
N GLY A 14 7.75 16.90 21.92
CA GLY A 14 6.75 15.96 21.38
C GLY A 14 6.98 15.51 19.93
N ILE A 15 8.07 15.96 19.28
CA ILE A 15 8.47 15.46 17.97
C ILE A 15 9.62 14.46 18.15
N ASP A 16 9.44 13.25 17.64
CA ASP A 16 10.50 12.24 17.52
C ASP A 16 10.62 11.81 16.06
N ILE A 17 11.81 11.34 15.69
CA ILE A 17 12.10 10.83 14.34
C ILE A 17 12.31 9.34 14.45
N ASP A 18 11.45 8.59 13.80
CA ASP A 18 11.58 7.15 13.65
C ASP A 18 11.95 6.75 12.23
N THR A 19 12.58 5.59 12.09
CA THR A 19 12.96 5.01 10.81
C THR A 19 12.17 3.73 10.61
N LYS A 20 11.29 3.72 9.62
CA LYS A 20 10.47 2.56 9.29
C LYS A 20 10.93 1.93 7.97
N SER A 21 11.06 0.62 7.95
CA SER A 21 11.28 -0.13 6.72
C SER A 21 10.02 -0.14 5.87
N ILE A 22 10.17 0.07 4.57
CA ILE A 22 9.06 0.00 3.62
C ILE A 22 9.30 -1.15 2.64
N ARG A 23 8.23 -1.76 2.16
CA ARG A 23 8.27 -2.77 1.09
C ARG A 23 8.38 -2.06 -0.25
N VAL A 24 9.28 -2.55 -1.09
CA VAL A 24 9.50 -2.03 -2.45
C VAL A 24 9.18 -3.14 -3.46
N TYR A 25 8.35 -2.81 -4.42
CA TYR A 25 7.88 -3.76 -5.43
C TYR A 25 8.42 -3.39 -6.81
N ASN A 26 9.07 -4.36 -7.46
CA ASN A 26 9.49 -4.21 -8.84
C ASN A 26 8.31 -4.49 -9.77
N LYS A 27 8.07 -3.61 -10.78
CA LYS A 27 7.00 -3.76 -11.79
C LYS A 27 5.63 -4.03 -11.17
N SER A 28 5.27 -3.25 -10.15
CA SER A 28 4.08 -3.46 -9.29
C SER A 28 2.76 -3.53 -10.08
N GLU A 29 2.62 -2.75 -11.14
CA GLU A 29 1.39 -2.70 -11.95
C GLU A 29 1.09 -4.04 -12.61
N ALA A 30 2.08 -4.62 -13.30
CA ALA A 30 1.94 -5.90 -13.99
C ALA A 30 1.86 -7.10 -13.04
N MET A 31 2.38 -6.96 -11.81
CA MET A 31 2.51 -8.05 -10.83
C MET A 31 1.51 -7.98 -9.67
N SER A 32 0.67 -6.95 -9.60
CA SER A 32 -0.22 -6.67 -8.47
C SER A 32 -1.11 -7.84 -8.06
N HIS A 33 -1.64 -8.58 -9.03
CA HIS A 33 -2.52 -9.74 -8.81
C HIS A 33 -1.79 -10.97 -8.23
N VAL A 34 -0.46 -11.06 -8.42
CA VAL A 34 0.38 -12.12 -7.83
C VAL A 34 0.92 -11.67 -6.48
N ILE A 35 1.49 -10.48 -6.43
CA ILE A 35 2.09 -9.92 -5.21
C ILE A 35 1.01 -9.72 -4.14
N GLY A 36 -0.15 -9.20 -4.53
CA GLY A 36 -1.22 -8.82 -3.61
C GLY A 36 -1.04 -7.39 -3.09
N TYR A 37 -1.54 -7.16 -1.89
CA TYR A 37 -1.47 -5.85 -1.24
C TYR A 37 -1.30 -6.00 0.26
N THR A 38 -0.87 -4.92 0.89
CA THR A 38 -0.70 -4.80 2.33
C THR A 38 -1.76 -3.87 2.93
N GLY A 39 -2.05 -4.04 4.20
CA GLY A 39 -2.99 -3.19 4.93
C GLY A 39 -2.80 -3.36 6.43
N THR A 40 -3.40 -2.48 7.22
CA THR A 40 -3.32 -2.55 8.68
C THR A 40 -3.86 -3.89 9.18
N VAL A 41 -3.17 -4.50 10.14
CA VAL A 41 -3.57 -5.74 10.77
C VAL A 41 -4.94 -5.57 11.45
N ASN A 42 -5.81 -6.56 11.32
CA ASN A 42 -7.07 -6.60 12.06
C ASN A 42 -6.95 -7.47 13.32
N THR A 43 -7.98 -7.46 14.17
CA THR A 43 -7.98 -8.17 15.45
C THR A 43 -7.77 -9.68 15.30
N ASP A 44 -8.45 -10.32 14.35
CA ASP A 44 -8.37 -11.77 14.13
C ASP A 44 -6.98 -12.17 13.59
N GLU A 45 -6.42 -11.35 12.71
CA GLU A 45 -5.06 -11.54 12.19
C GLU A 45 -4.03 -11.35 13.31
N LEU A 46 -4.22 -10.33 14.15
CA LEU A 46 -3.33 -10.05 15.27
C LEU A 46 -3.28 -11.23 16.26
N GLU A 47 -4.43 -11.78 16.61
CA GLU A 47 -4.51 -12.99 17.45
C GLU A 47 -3.81 -14.18 16.79
N THR A 48 -3.99 -14.35 15.48
CA THR A 48 -3.38 -15.44 14.72
C THR A 48 -1.86 -15.32 14.67
N TYR A 49 -1.33 -14.13 14.34
CA TYR A 49 0.11 -13.90 14.21
C TYR A 49 0.83 -13.90 15.56
N ASN A 50 0.15 -13.46 16.63
CA ASN A 50 0.74 -13.40 17.98
C ASN A 50 0.46 -14.66 18.82
N LYS A 51 -0.18 -15.68 18.25
CA LYS A 51 -0.47 -16.91 18.98
C LYS A 51 0.80 -17.57 19.51
N GLY A 52 0.92 -17.61 20.84
CA GLY A 52 2.07 -18.18 21.54
C GLY A 52 3.28 -17.23 21.66
N LYS A 53 3.17 -16.00 21.22
CA LYS A 53 4.19 -14.96 21.36
C LYS A 53 3.88 -14.05 22.54
N LYS A 54 4.91 -13.37 23.04
CA LYS A 54 4.83 -12.32 24.07
C LYS A 54 5.12 -10.97 23.43
N GLU A 55 4.61 -9.90 24.00
CA GLU A 55 4.88 -8.53 23.53
C GLU A 55 6.38 -8.16 23.49
N GLU A 56 7.20 -8.91 24.22
CA GLU A 56 8.65 -8.71 24.26
C GLU A 56 9.39 -9.43 23.11
N ASP A 57 8.70 -10.32 22.39
CA ASP A 57 9.28 -11.06 21.29
C ASP A 57 9.47 -10.13 20.08
N LYS A 58 10.59 -10.28 19.39
CA LYS A 58 10.94 -9.40 18.26
C LYS A 58 10.00 -9.50 17.07
N ASP A 59 9.36 -10.63 16.92
CA ASP A 59 8.41 -10.94 15.85
C ASP A 59 6.96 -10.77 16.31
N TYR A 60 6.72 -10.05 17.40
CA TYR A 60 5.39 -9.69 17.87
C TYR A 60 4.80 -8.57 17.00
N TYR A 61 3.55 -8.73 16.63
CA TYR A 61 2.82 -7.77 15.80
C TYR A 61 2.05 -6.77 16.67
N SER A 62 2.26 -5.49 16.43
CA SER A 62 1.50 -4.39 17.02
C SER A 62 0.22 -4.11 16.21
N SER A 63 -0.78 -3.49 16.84
CA SER A 63 -2.08 -3.20 16.23
C SER A 63 -2.03 -2.17 15.09
N ASP A 64 -0.96 -1.40 14.99
CA ASP A 64 -0.71 -0.38 13.96
C ASP A 64 0.19 -0.87 12.82
N GLU A 65 0.60 -2.14 12.86
CA GLU A 65 1.45 -2.69 11.82
C GLU A 65 0.70 -3.00 10.53
N THR A 66 1.48 -3.00 9.45
CA THR A 66 0.99 -3.31 8.11
C THR A 66 1.39 -4.73 7.73
N VAL A 67 0.41 -5.56 7.39
CA VAL A 67 0.58 -6.97 7.03
C VAL A 67 0.06 -7.26 5.63
N GLY A 68 0.51 -8.34 5.02
CA GLY A 68 0.00 -8.82 3.74
C GLY A 68 -1.44 -9.31 3.83
N LYS A 69 -2.31 -8.78 2.97
CA LYS A 69 -3.74 -9.12 2.91
C LYS A 69 -4.08 -10.15 1.85
N ALA A 70 -3.31 -10.21 0.79
CA ALA A 70 -3.55 -11.11 -0.34
C ALA A 70 -2.22 -11.53 -1.00
N GLY A 71 -2.29 -12.52 -1.89
CA GLY A 71 -1.18 -12.94 -2.75
C GLY A 71 0.06 -13.43 -2.01
N VAL A 72 1.20 -13.16 -2.60
CA VAL A 72 2.53 -13.48 -2.05
C VAL A 72 2.75 -12.77 -0.72
N GLU A 73 2.29 -11.53 -0.60
CA GLU A 73 2.39 -10.74 0.63
C GLU A 73 1.78 -11.46 1.83
N LYS A 74 0.56 -11.98 1.67
CA LYS A 74 -0.11 -12.73 2.74
C LYS A 74 0.55 -14.10 3.01
N GLN A 75 0.90 -14.82 1.95
CA GLN A 75 1.43 -16.17 2.06
C GLN A 75 2.79 -16.21 2.75
N PHE A 76 3.59 -15.17 2.53
CA PHE A 76 4.95 -15.08 3.05
C PHE A 76 5.11 -13.98 4.10
N GLU A 77 4.01 -13.53 4.73
CA GLU A 77 4.05 -12.48 5.74
C GLU A 77 5.09 -12.75 6.84
N ASN A 78 5.10 -13.94 7.40
CA ASN A 78 6.06 -14.31 8.45
C ASN A 78 7.53 -14.23 8.01
N TYR A 79 7.78 -14.30 6.70
CA TYR A 79 9.12 -14.22 6.12
C TYR A 79 9.51 -12.79 5.74
N LEU A 80 8.51 -12.02 5.32
CA LEU A 80 8.63 -10.62 4.92
C LEU A 80 8.60 -9.67 6.11
N HIS A 81 7.99 -10.09 7.21
CA HIS A 81 7.97 -9.32 8.46
C HIS A 81 9.38 -9.18 9.02
N GLY A 82 9.73 -7.97 9.43
CA GLY A 82 10.99 -7.70 10.09
C GLY A 82 10.89 -7.87 11.60
N ASP A 83 12.00 -7.69 12.28
CA ASP A 83 12.01 -7.64 13.75
C ASP A 83 11.49 -6.28 14.24
N SER A 84 10.55 -6.29 15.17
CA SER A 84 10.04 -5.07 15.80
C SER A 84 11.09 -4.47 16.73
N GLY A 85 11.32 -3.17 16.60
CA GLY A 85 12.17 -2.41 17.52
C GLY A 85 11.38 -1.94 18.73
N SER A 86 12.04 -1.83 19.89
CA SER A 86 11.44 -1.28 21.08
C SER A 86 12.38 -0.33 21.83
N LYS A 87 11.81 0.71 22.42
CA LYS A 87 12.52 1.62 23.35
C LYS A 87 11.78 1.69 24.66
N THR A 88 12.47 1.40 25.76
CA THR A 88 11.94 1.60 27.10
C THR A 88 12.42 2.95 27.61
N LEU A 89 11.49 3.87 27.76
CA LEU A 89 11.75 5.25 28.17
C LEU A 89 11.35 5.46 29.65
N VAL A 90 12.18 6.15 30.39
CA VAL A 90 11.85 6.67 31.74
C VAL A 90 11.39 8.10 31.57
N VAL A 91 10.14 8.37 31.94
CA VAL A 91 9.54 9.70 31.82
C VAL A 91 9.24 10.26 33.24
N ASN A 92 9.29 11.59 33.37
CA ASN A 92 8.85 12.26 34.58
C ASN A 92 7.32 12.42 34.61
N ASN A 93 6.80 13.03 35.70
CA ASN A 93 5.38 13.28 35.93
C ASN A 93 4.72 14.22 34.90
N VAL A 94 5.51 14.92 34.08
CA VAL A 94 5.04 15.78 32.97
C VAL A 94 5.29 15.15 31.57
N GLY A 95 5.63 13.85 31.50
CA GLY A 95 5.84 13.13 30.25
C GLY A 95 7.17 13.41 29.55
N LYS A 96 8.10 14.15 30.19
CA LYS A 96 9.42 14.40 29.60
C LYS A 96 10.32 13.18 29.79
N ILE A 97 10.98 12.73 28.72
CA ILE A 97 11.94 11.63 28.75
C ILE A 97 13.15 12.05 29.58
N ILE A 98 13.46 11.29 30.66
CA ILE A 98 14.60 11.49 31.50
C ILE A 98 15.75 10.57 31.12
N ASP A 99 15.42 9.31 30.77
CA ASP A 99 16.39 8.28 30.41
C ASP A 99 15.82 7.26 29.48
N THR A 100 16.69 6.55 28.77
CA THR A 100 16.34 5.41 27.88
C THR A 100 17.02 4.15 28.40
N THR A 101 16.25 3.31 29.05
CA THR A 101 16.80 2.13 29.77
C THR A 101 17.18 1.01 28.83
N LYS A 102 16.38 0.79 27.73
CA LYS A 102 16.61 -0.29 26.78
C LYS A 102 16.23 0.18 25.38
N THR A 103 17.06 -0.12 24.40
CA THR A 103 16.77 0.09 22.98
C THR A 103 17.05 -1.21 22.23
N VAL A 104 16.01 -1.76 21.59
CA VAL A 104 16.12 -2.85 20.64
C VAL A 104 15.91 -2.25 19.26
N LYS A 105 16.87 -2.43 18.36
CA LYS A 105 16.75 -1.93 16.99
C LYS A 105 15.78 -2.79 16.21
N SER A 106 14.96 -2.15 15.37
CA SER A 106 14.16 -2.86 14.37
C SER A 106 15.05 -3.52 13.33
N GLY A 107 14.66 -4.70 12.88
CA GLY A 107 15.29 -5.42 11.77
C GLY A 107 14.43 -5.34 10.50
N THR A 108 15.06 -5.32 9.34
CA THR A 108 14.35 -5.45 8.07
C THR A 108 13.95 -6.90 7.83
N GLY A 109 12.77 -7.12 7.24
CA GLY A 109 12.37 -8.45 6.79
C GLY A 109 13.21 -8.93 5.60
N ASN A 110 12.96 -10.17 5.18
CA ASN A 110 13.68 -10.80 4.10
C ASN A 110 13.11 -10.38 2.74
N ASN A 111 13.92 -10.58 1.68
CA ASN A 111 13.48 -10.40 0.31
C ASN A 111 12.97 -11.72 -0.27
N ILE A 112 11.95 -11.65 -1.13
CA ILE A 112 11.45 -12.81 -1.87
C ILE A 112 11.71 -12.59 -3.36
N THR A 113 12.27 -13.62 -3.99
CA THR A 113 12.44 -13.67 -5.43
C THR A 113 11.46 -14.69 -6.01
N LEU A 114 10.63 -14.24 -6.94
CA LEU A 114 9.68 -15.09 -7.65
C LEU A 114 10.35 -15.69 -8.90
N SER A 115 9.91 -16.89 -9.30
CA SER A 115 10.35 -17.54 -10.54
C SER A 115 9.62 -17.03 -11.79
N ILE A 116 8.76 -16.01 -11.65
CA ILE A 116 8.01 -15.41 -12.75
C ILE A 116 8.94 -14.52 -13.55
N ASP A 117 8.91 -14.67 -14.87
CA ASP A 117 9.60 -13.77 -15.80
C ASP A 117 8.86 -12.41 -15.82
N SER A 118 9.50 -11.42 -15.24
CA SER A 118 8.90 -10.10 -15.08
C SER A 118 8.76 -9.32 -16.39
N GLU A 119 9.59 -9.60 -17.40
CA GLU A 119 9.50 -8.94 -18.71
C GLU A 119 8.36 -9.52 -19.52
N LEU A 120 8.20 -10.84 -19.49
CA LEU A 120 7.07 -11.52 -20.10
C LEU A 120 5.76 -11.07 -19.46
N GLN A 121 5.72 -10.95 -18.14
CA GLN A 121 4.53 -10.50 -17.41
C GLN A 121 4.13 -9.07 -17.79
N GLU A 122 5.08 -8.16 -17.87
CA GLU A 122 4.85 -6.77 -18.30
C GLU A 122 4.40 -6.70 -19.77
N TYR A 123 4.99 -7.51 -20.63
CA TYR A 123 4.56 -7.60 -22.03
C TYR A 123 3.10 -8.08 -22.15
N VAL A 124 2.73 -9.13 -21.42
CA VAL A 124 1.36 -9.66 -21.41
C VAL A 124 0.39 -8.62 -20.82
N TYR A 125 0.76 -7.95 -19.75
CA TYR A 125 -0.04 -6.86 -19.17
C TYR A 125 -0.35 -5.78 -20.21
N ASN A 126 0.68 -5.25 -20.86
CA ASN A 126 0.53 -4.22 -21.91
C ASN A 126 -0.28 -4.71 -23.11
N LEU A 127 -0.14 -5.99 -23.49
CA LEU A 127 -0.91 -6.59 -24.57
C LEU A 127 -2.41 -6.67 -24.21
N LEU A 128 -2.71 -7.11 -22.99
CA LEU A 128 -4.08 -7.19 -22.49
C LEU A 128 -4.72 -5.81 -22.41
N GLU A 129 -4.01 -4.81 -21.89
CA GLU A 129 -4.47 -3.43 -21.81
C GLU A 129 -4.87 -2.89 -23.19
N LYS A 130 -3.98 -3.04 -24.19
CA LYS A 130 -4.27 -2.64 -25.57
C LYS A 130 -5.47 -3.38 -26.17
N LYS A 131 -5.59 -4.68 -25.90
CA LYS A 131 -6.72 -5.47 -26.40
C LYS A 131 -8.03 -5.06 -25.77
N ILE A 132 -8.05 -4.87 -24.45
CA ILE A 132 -9.24 -4.41 -23.70
C ILE A 132 -9.64 -3.02 -24.18
N ALA A 133 -8.70 -2.09 -24.28
CA ALA A 133 -8.95 -0.75 -24.80
C ALA A 133 -9.54 -0.79 -26.22
N GLY A 134 -9.00 -1.62 -27.11
CA GLY A 134 -9.52 -1.82 -28.45
C GLY A 134 -10.96 -2.35 -28.48
N ILE A 135 -11.26 -3.32 -27.62
CA ILE A 135 -12.63 -3.87 -27.48
C ILE A 135 -13.59 -2.79 -26.95
N VAL A 136 -13.19 -2.06 -25.91
CA VAL A 136 -14.02 -0.97 -25.35
C VAL A 136 -14.28 0.08 -26.43
N LEU A 137 -13.25 0.54 -27.12
CA LEU A 137 -13.39 1.55 -28.17
C LEU A 137 -14.34 1.09 -29.29
N SER A 138 -14.26 -0.18 -29.70
CA SER A 138 -15.15 -0.74 -30.73
C SER A 138 -16.62 -0.81 -30.29
N LYS A 139 -16.88 -0.78 -28.99
CA LYS A 139 -18.22 -0.85 -28.39
C LYS A 139 -18.77 0.51 -27.96
N LEU A 140 -17.99 1.58 -28.07
CA LEU A 140 -18.47 2.93 -27.73
C LEU A 140 -19.50 3.43 -28.74
N THR A 141 -20.56 4.04 -28.25
CA THR A 141 -21.60 4.65 -29.08
C THR A 141 -22.01 6.02 -28.55
N SER A 142 -22.35 6.93 -29.43
CA SER A 142 -22.95 8.23 -29.09
C SER A 142 -24.44 8.12 -28.72
N SER A 143 -25.07 6.96 -28.95
CA SER A 143 -26.46 6.71 -28.55
C SER A 143 -26.58 6.65 -27.03
N ASP A 144 -27.69 7.15 -26.49
CA ASP A 144 -27.98 7.12 -25.05
C ASP A 144 -28.46 5.74 -24.56
N SER A 145 -28.83 4.82 -25.48
CA SER A 145 -29.24 3.47 -25.14
C SER A 145 -28.16 2.45 -25.44
N ALA A 146 -27.78 1.68 -24.42
CA ALA A 146 -27.08 0.44 -24.62
C ALA A 146 -28.03 -0.54 -25.32
N GLY A 147 -27.59 -1.15 -26.43
CA GLY A 147 -28.37 -2.21 -27.06
C GLY A 147 -28.66 -3.34 -26.07
N ASN A 148 -29.89 -3.83 -26.05
CA ASN A 148 -30.32 -4.91 -25.12
C ASN A 148 -29.91 -6.31 -25.60
N ASP A 149 -29.20 -6.40 -26.71
CA ASP A 149 -28.76 -7.67 -27.27
C ASP A 149 -27.45 -8.10 -26.63
N ARG A 150 -27.40 -9.28 -26.01
CA ARG A 150 -26.20 -9.84 -25.37
C ARG A 150 -25.02 -10.00 -26.36
N GLU A 151 -25.29 -10.13 -27.63
CA GLU A 151 -24.25 -10.24 -28.67
C GLU A 151 -23.72 -8.88 -29.14
N ASN A 152 -24.53 -7.81 -28.99
CA ASN A 152 -24.23 -6.45 -29.44
C ASN A 152 -24.30 -5.42 -28.31
N ILE A 153 -23.59 -5.69 -27.20
CA ILE A 153 -23.49 -4.74 -26.11
C ILE A 153 -22.73 -3.50 -26.59
N MET A 154 -23.40 -2.34 -26.55
CA MET A 154 -22.80 -1.04 -26.83
C MET A 154 -22.70 -0.22 -25.54
N ILE A 155 -21.64 0.54 -25.41
CA ILE A 155 -21.35 1.34 -24.23
C ILE A 155 -21.57 2.82 -24.58
N PRO A 156 -22.62 3.48 -24.04
CA PRO A 156 -22.81 4.91 -24.25
C PRO A 156 -21.62 5.71 -23.72
N ILE A 157 -21.06 6.57 -24.55
CA ILE A 157 -19.92 7.45 -24.18
C ILE A 157 -20.20 8.23 -22.89
N LYS A 158 -21.42 8.70 -22.69
CA LYS A 158 -21.82 9.40 -21.46
C LYS A 158 -21.57 8.57 -20.20
N LYS A 159 -21.84 7.25 -20.24
CA LYS A 159 -21.59 6.36 -19.08
C LYS A 159 -20.10 6.26 -18.74
N VAL A 160 -19.23 6.27 -19.77
CA VAL A 160 -17.78 6.26 -19.56
C VAL A 160 -17.33 7.55 -18.88
N TYR A 161 -17.77 8.70 -19.34
CA TYR A 161 -17.45 9.97 -18.69
C TYR A 161 -17.94 10.04 -17.25
N TYR A 162 -19.19 9.66 -16.99
CA TYR A 162 -19.71 9.63 -15.60
C TYR A 162 -18.96 8.66 -14.72
N SER A 163 -18.51 7.52 -15.26
CA SER A 163 -17.67 6.59 -14.50
C SER A 163 -16.32 7.17 -14.16
N PHE A 164 -15.67 7.89 -15.06
CA PHE A 164 -14.39 8.54 -14.78
C PHE A 164 -14.52 9.64 -13.73
N ILE A 165 -15.61 10.44 -13.78
CA ILE A 165 -15.90 11.46 -12.77
C ILE A 165 -16.22 10.79 -11.42
N GLY A 166 -17.11 9.79 -11.42
CA GLY A 166 -17.52 9.11 -10.19
C GLY A 166 -16.41 8.32 -9.48
N ASN A 167 -15.39 7.90 -10.22
CA ASN A 167 -14.20 7.22 -9.68
C ASN A 167 -13.00 8.17 -9.47
N SER A 168 -13.21 9.48 -9.53
CA SER A 168 -12.16 10.50 -9.36
C SER A 168 -10.96 10.36 -10.30
N VAL A 169 -11.16 9.72 -11.47
CA VAL A 169 -10.14 9.63 -12.52
C VAL A 169 -10.01 10.98 -13.25
N ILE A 170 -11.13 11.72 -13.36
CA ILE A 170 -11.17 13.09 -13.87
C ILE A 170 -11.56 13.99 -12.71
N ASP A 171 -10.64 14.86 -12.31
CA ASP A 171 -10.87 15.88 -11.31
C ASP A 171 -11.47 17.12 -11.96
N LEU A 172 -12.76 17.34 -11.70
CA LEU A 172 -13.51 18.49 -12.25
C LEU A 172 -13.07 19.83 -11.67
N GLU A 173 -12.50 19.83 -10.45
CA GLU A 173 -12.03 21.08 -9.81
C GLU A 173 -10.80 21.63 -10.55
N ASN A 174 -9.93 20.74 -11.03
CA ASN A 174 -8.75 21.12 -11.79
C ASN A 174 -9.01 21.40 -13.27
N LEU A 175 -10.14 20.98 -13.84
CA LEU A 175 -10.52 21.30 -15.23
C LEU A 175 -10.82 22.81 -15.44
N ASN A 176 -11.14 23.54 -14.37
CA ASN A 176 -11.38 24.99 -14.42
C ASN A 176 -10.12 25.83 -14.12
N GLY A 177 -8.98 25.21 -13.88
CA GLY A 177 -7.74 25.88 -13.46
C GLY A 177 -6.90 26.50 -14.57
N ASP A 178 -7.10 26.13 -15.83
CA ASP A 178 -6.40 26.74 -16.97
C ASP A 178 -7.19 27.93 -17.54
N LYS A 179 -7.17 29.02 -16.82
CA LYS A 179 -7.25 30.35 -17.45
C LYS A 179 -5.86 30.91 -17.56
N ALA A 180 -5.32 30.75 -18.79
CA ALA A 180 -4.26 31.52 -19.48
C ALA A 180 -3.09 32.00 -18.64
#